data_5a539b00a80c9a2df0030f756bd7090c
#
_entry.id   5a539b00a80c9a2df0030f756bd7090c
#
_cell.length_a   1.000
_cell.length_b   1.000
_cell.length_c   1.000
_cell.angle_alpha   90.00
_cell.angle_beta   90.00
_cell.angle_gamma   90.00
#
_symmetry.space_group_name_H-M   'P 1'
#
loop_
_entity.id
_entity.type
_entity.pdbx_description
1 polymer ?
#
loop_
_entity_poly.entity_id
_entity_poly.type
_entity_poly.pdbx_seq_one_letter_code
_entity_poly.pdbx_strand_id
1 'polypeptide(L)'
;DSAGLAAASSAAPSPAASASSAAASSGSSSSARPAATLEDRSRGRWASRNAGKFACQAGGRQVLQANELVAGQLDKLAERYKQVGTNKEWNSMVYSRAAKLIRGLDFVLTCSDQIRSRRGIGPKVAEKIDEALATGRLARLERIQSSARGAVLDELCSVHGIGAATAAEWIARGVTSLADAEERGLLSERQKVGARFAEDFKRRIPRAEVTLIAAAVREALRTVLLDEGVPAGEVSSAAEAVPCGSYRRGKESSGDVDVLITRRDGGRSCDLLPRVCAALSAAGHEMHHLHDPFEKKEKEEGESCSYMGIVRLEGYATHRRLDLKVYPREEFAYALLYFTGNDHFNRSMRFYAKKLGYSLSDHGLANRGGINSRGEEVRGTRNIVPAESEADIFAALGFEYRAPEDRHAEATIIQDGEAKRLPPLCDEADLSPDSQPLDSDSDSC
;
A
#
# COMPACT_ATOMS: atom_id res chain seq x y z
N ASP A 1 5.66 3.56 -69.08
CA ASP A 1 6.42 4.80 -69.36
C ASP A 1 6.71 5.48 -68.03
N SER A 2 7.77 5.25 -67.45
CA SER A 2 9.16 5.68 -67.50
C SER A 2 9.38 7.13 -67.06
N ALA A 3 10.24 7.25 -66.09
CA ALA A 3 11.20 8.31 -65.76
C ALA A 3 10.64 9.49 -64.94
N GLY A 4 11.31 10.06 -63.97
CA GLY A 4 12.68 9.88 -63.52
C GLY A 4 12.97 10.79 -62.35
N LEU A 5 14.02 10.49 -61.66
CA LEU A 5 14.73 11.14 -60.56
C LEU A 5 14.87 12.67 -60.69
N ALA A 6 14.89 13.35 -59.52
CA ALA A 6 16.00 14.26 -59.19
C ALA A 6 15.98 14.64 -57.69
N ALA A 7 17.09 14.35 -57.00
CA ALA A 7 17.45 14.83 -55.69
C ALA A 7 17.99 16.26 -55.80
N ALA A 8 17.72 17.10 -54.81
CA ALA A 8 18.49 18.30 -54.53
C ALA A 8 18.57 18.54 -53.01
N SER A 9 19.78 18.39 -52.54
CA SER A 9 20.36 18.85 -51.29
C SER A 9 20.42 20.39 -51.27
N SER A 10 20.06 21.04 -50.16
CA SER A 10 20.75 22.29 -49.81
C SER A 10 20.64 22.58 -48.29
N ALA A 11 21.76 22.94 -47.81
CA ALA A 11 22.22 23.23 -46.49
C ALA A 11 21.51 24.38 -45.75
N ALA A 12 21.62 24.32 -44.43
CA ALA A 12 21.34 25.42 -43.51
C ALA A 12 22.29 26.63 -43.68
N PRO A 13 21.89 27.75 -43.16
CA PRO A 13 22.83 28.51 -42.32
C PRO A 13 22.21 28.96 -40.98
N SER A 14 23.00 28.87 -39.92
CA SER A 14 22.84 29.61 -38.68
C SER A 14 23.10 31.10 -38.88
N PRO A 15 22.49 31.95 -38.08
CA PRO A 15 23.13 33.23 -37.76
C PRO A 15 23.46 33.39 -36.29
N ALA A 16 24.57 34.06 -36.13
CA ALA A 16 25.29 34.38 -34.93
C ALA A 16 24.59 35.40 -34.01
N ALA A 17 25.08 35.41 -32.79
CA ALA A 17 24.77 36.26 -31.68
C ALA A 17 24.87 37.78 -31.96
N SER A 18 23.94 38.54 -31.35
CA SER A 18 24.21 39.91 -30.95
C SER A 18 23.67 40.13 -29.52
N ALA A 19 24.61 40.39 -28.61
CA ALA A 19 24.37 40.81 -27.25
C ALA A 19 23.82 42.24 -27.22
N SER A 20 22.74 42.45 -26.49
CA SER A 20 22.32 43.78 -26.03
C SER A 20 22.06 43.72 -24.53
N SER A 21 22.92 44.40 -23.81
CA SER A 21 22.84 44.62 -22.36
C SER A 21 21.70 45.59 -22.02
N ALA A 22 20.70 45.12 -21.30
CA ALA A 22 19.80 45.98 -20.56
C ALA A 22 19.86 45.60 -19.06
N ALA A 23 20.46 46.47 -18.27
CA ALA A 23 20.45 46.38 -16.85
C ALA A 23 19.05 46.58 -16.29
N ALA A 24 18.44 45.52 -15.72
CA ALA A 24 17.23 45.62 -14.95
C ALA A 24 17.60 45.41 -13.47
N SER A 25 17.38 46.43 -12.68
CA SER A 25 17.55 46.47 -11.23
C SER A 25 16.68 45.39 -10.56
N SER A 26 17.34 44.40 -10.01
CA SER A 26 16.72 43.39 -9.15
C SER A 26 16.45 43.98 -7.77
N GLY A 27 15.22 44.37 -7.53
CA GLY A 27 14.69 44.55 -6.20
C GLY A 27 14.52 43.19 -5.51
N SER A 28 15.51 42.74 -4.74
CA SER A 28 15.37 41.58 -3.89
C SER A 28 14.49 41.92 -2.69
N SER A 29 13.18 41.57 -2.80
CA SER A 29 12.35 41.46 -1.60
C SER A 29 12.75 40.16 -0.87
N SER A 30 13.70 40.25 0.01
CA SER A 30 13.97 39.20 1.00
C SER A 30 12.80 39.16 1.97
N SER A 31 11.81 38.28 1.74
CA SER A 31 10.86 37.90 2.76
C SER A 31 11.65 37.14 3.84
N ALA A 32 12.03 37.87 4.91
CA ALA A 32 12.63 37.28 6.08
C ALA A 32 11.69 36.18 6.61
N ARG A 33 12.13 34.92 6.57
CA ARG A 33 11.45 33.81 7.24
C ARG A 33 11.25 34.20 8.72
N PRO A 34 10.03 34.08 9.28
CA PRO A 34 9.83 34.35 10.69
C PRO A 34 10.78 33.50 11.53
N ALA A 35 11.36 34.09 12.57
CA ALA A 35 12.32 33.40 13.44
C ALA A 35 11.66 32.12 14.02
N ALA A 36 12.32 30.97 13.82
CA ALA A 36 11.80 29.68 14.27
C ALA A 36 11.49 29.70 15.77
N THR A 37 10.30 29.28 16.15
CA THR A 37 9.84 29.20 17.54
C THR A 37 10.68 28.18 18.34
N LEU A 38 10.60 28.19 19.67
CA LEU A 38 11.26 27.18 20.51
C LEU A 38 10.76 25.76 20.19
N GLU A 39 9.48 25.63 19.80
CA GLU A 39 8.89 24.36 19.35
C GLU A 39 9.51 23.90 18.02
N ASP A 40 9.68 24.78 17.05
CA ASP A 40 10.31 24.46 15.77
C ASP A 40 11.77 24.01 15.95
N ARG A 41 12.49 24.65 16.86
CA ARG A 41 13.87 24.25 17.22
C ARG A 41 13.93 22.88 17.92
N SER A 42 12.93 22.56 18.74
CA SER A 42 12.83 21.26 19.41
C SER A 42 12.49 20.14 18.43
N ARG A 43 11.55 20.40 17.52
CA ARG A 43 11.16 19.49 16.41
C ARG A 43 12.34 19.22 15.48
N GLY A 44 13.07 20.27 15.09
CA GLY A 44 14.27 20.16 14.24
C GLY A 44 15.37 19.32 14.90
N ARG A 45 15.66 19.53 16.20
CA ARG A 45 16.63 18.70 16.95
C ARG A 45 16.19 17.24 17.09
N TRP A 46 14.89 16.97 17.25
CA TRP A 46 14.37 15.61 17.30
C TRP A 46 14.51 14.95 15.92
N ALA A 47 14.12 15.63 14.84
CA ALA A 47 14.23 15.14 13.48
C ALA A 47 15.67 14.77 13.12
N SER A 48 16.64 15.65 13.41
CA SER A 48 18.06 15.40 13.14
C SER A 48 18.61 14.19 13.90
N ARG A 49 18.25 14.01 15.18
CA ARG A 49 18.67 12.85 15.99
C ARG A 49 18.08 11.53 15.55
N ASN A 50 16.97 11.56 14.81
CA ASN A 50 16.25 10.38 14.34
C ASN A 50 16.27 10.23 12.83
N ALA A 51 17.08 11.02 12.12
CA ALA A 51 17.26 10.91 10.69
C ALA A 51 17.66 9.48 10.29
N GLY A 52 17.03 8.95 9.25
CA GLY A 52 17.28 7.59 8.74
C GLY A 52 16.74 6.43 9.58
N LYS A 53 16.12 6.68 10.75
CA LYS A 53 15.58 5.61 11.61
C LYS A 53 14.18 5.13 11.21
N PHE A 54 13.49 5.87 10.35
CA PHE A 54 12.15 5.55 9.89
C PHE A 54 12.18 4.94 8.50
N ALA A 55 11.35 3.95 8.24
CA ALA A 55 11.27 3.27 6.94
C ALA A 55 10.97 4.25 5.78
N CYS A 56 10.19 5.31 6.03
CA CYS A 56 9.92 6.35 5.05
C CYS A 56 11.14 7.21 4.68
N GLN A 57 12.20 7.20 5.49
CA GLN A 57 13.45 7.93 5.23
C GLN A 57 14.57 7.02 4.71
N ALA A 58 14.68 5.82 5.27
CA ALA A 58 15.83 4.94 5.06
C ALA A 58 15.77 4.13 3.75
N GLY A 59 14.60 4.10 3.07
CA GLY A 59 14.35 3.11 2.03
C GLY A 59 14.09 1.71 2.59
N GLY A 60 13.93 0.73 1.72
CA GLY A 60 13.72 -0.66 2.11
C GLY A 60 14.93 -1.23 2.88
N ARG A 61 14.64 -1.93 3.99
CA ARG A 61 15.69 -2.63 4.74
C ARG A 61 16.18 -3.81 3.90
N GLN A 62 17.48 -4.00 3.80
CA GLN A 62 18.03 -5.24 3.26
C GLN A 62 17.81 -6.37 4.27
N VAL A 63 17.26 -7.49 3.82
CA VAL A 63 17.03 -8.69 4.61
C VAL A 63 17.69 -9.87 3.91
N LEU A 64 18.45 -10.64 4.65
CA LEU A 64 19.09 -11.84 4.14
C LEU A 64 18.03 -12.88 3.74
N GLN A 65 18.23 -13.55 2.62
CA GLN A 65 17.25 -14.48 2.04
C GLN A 65 16.89 -15.62 3.00
N ALA A 66 17.87 -16.21 3.66
CA ALA A 66 17.64 -17.25 4.65
C ALA A 66 16.81 -16.74 5.84
N ASN A 67 17.10 -15.54 6.32
CA ASN A 67 16.35 -14.92 7.41
C ASN A 67 14.89 -14.61 7.02
N GLU A 68 14.66 -14.20 5.76
CA GLU A 68 13.29 -13.95 5.25
C GLU A 68 12.47 -15.24 5.16
N LEU A 69 13.07 -16.35 4.77
CA LEU A 69 12.38 -17.65 4.74
C LEU A 69 11.81 -18.01 6.13
N VAL A 70 12.63 -17.88 7.17
CA VAL A 70 12.20 -18.15 8.55
C VAL A 70 11.18 -17.12 9.03
N ALA A 71 11.47 -15.83 8.83
CA ALA A 71 10.60 -14.75 9.25
C ALA A 71 9.22 -14.83 8.55
N GLY A 72 9.19 -15.19 7.28
CA GLY A 72 7.96 -15.37 6.51
C GLY A 72 7.08 -16.51 7.05
N GLN A 73 7.67 -17.61 7.50
CA GLN A 73 6.93 -18.71 8.15
C GLN A 73 6.31 -18.27 9.48
N LEU A 74 7.07 -17.52 10.28
CA LEU A 74 6.57 -16.99 11.56
C LEU A 74 5.45 -15.95 11.35
N ASP A 75 5.53 -15.11 10.32
CA ASP A 75 4.45 -14.15 10.01
C ASP A 75 3.18 -14.87 9.53
N LYS A 76 3.31 -15.91 8.71
CA LYS A 76 2.16 -16.74 8.31
C LYS A 76 1.50 -17.39 9.53
N LEU A 77 2.30 -17.91 10.47
CA LEU A 77 1.78 -18.48 11.71
C LEU A 77 1.11 -17.42 12.59
N ALA A 78 1.70 -16.23 12.69
CA ALA A 78 1.14 -15.10 13.42
C ALA A 78 -0.22 -14.66 12.84
N GLU A 79 -0.32 -14.55 11.54
CA GLU A 79 -1.57 -14.20 10.87
C GLU A 79 -2.66 -15.25 11.10
N ARG A 80 -2.30 -16.54 11.06
CA ARG A 80 -3.22 -17.61 11.38
C ARG A 80 -3.75 -17.55 12.80
N TYR A 81 -2.89 -17.26 13.78
CA TYR A 81 -3.36 -17.08 15.17
C TYR A 81 -4.30 -15.89 15.32
N LYS A 82 -4.08 -14.82 14.57
CA LYS A 82 -4.97 -13.66 14.53
C LYS A 82 -6.35 -14.02 13.95
N GLN A 83 -6.39 -14.85 12.89
CA GLN A 83 -7.61 -15.27 12.21
C GLN A 83 -8.44 -16.27 13.01
N VAL A 84 -7.81 -17.19 13.76
CA VAL A 84 -8.51 -18.26 14.51
C VAL A 84 -9.26 -17.72 15.74
N GLY A 85 -9.02 -16.45 16.15
CA GLY A 85 -9.79 -15.78 17.21
C GLY A 85 -9.50 -16.28 18.64
N THR A 86 -10.10 -15.62 19.61
CA THR A 86 -10.15 -15.86 21.07
C THR A 86 -8.89 -16.45 21.74
N ASN A 87 -8.25 -15.63 22.57
CA ASN A 87 -7.09 -15.93 23.42
C ASN A 87 -5.73 -16.20 22.73
N LYS A 88 -5.63 -16.05 21.39
CA LYS A 88 -4.37 -16.29 20.65
C LYS A 88 -3.75 -15.03 20.04
N GLU A 89 -4.29 -13.85 20.32
CA GLU A 89 -3.69 -12.56 19.89
C GLU A 89 -2.27 -12.38 20.44
N TRP A 90 -2.02 -12.88 21.63
CA TRP A 90 -0.69 -12.92 22.22
C TRP A 90 0.30 -13.71 21.34
N ASN A 91 -0.08 -14.89 20.88
CA ASN A 91 0.76 -15.71 20.02
C ASN A 91 1.06 -15.00 18.69
N SER A 92 0.04 -14.39 18.07
CA SER A 92 0.21 -13.58 16.85
C SER A 92 1.26 -12.49 17.07
N MET A 93 1.15 -11.73 18.15
CA MET A 93 2.07 -10.65 18.47
C MET A 93 3.51 -11.13 18.72
N VAL A 94 3.66 -12.27 19.40
CA VAL A 94 4.97 -12.86 19.73
C VAL A 94 5.68 -13.30 18.44
N TYR A 95 5.01 -14.05 17.56
CA TYR A 95 5.61 -14.51 16.31
C TYR A 95 5.90 -13.36 15.33
N SER A 96 5.02 -12.37 15.22
CA SER A 96 5.31 -11.15 14.42
C SER A 96 6.51 -10.36 14.95
N ARG A 97 6.73 -10.31 16.28
CA ARG A 97 7.91 -9.69 16.87
C ARG A 97 9.18 -10.45 16.54
N ALA A 98 9.12 -11.79 16.66
CA ALA A 98 10.24 -12.65 16.30
C ALA A 98 10.62 -12.51 14.82
N ALA A 99 9.65 -12.53 13.90
CA ALA A 99 9.87 -12.31 12.48
C ALA A 99 10.55 -10.96 12.20
N LYS A 100 10.09 -9.88 12.85
CA LYS A 100 10.72 -8.55 12.73
C LYS A 100 12.16 -8.52 13.26
N LEU A 101 12.42 -9.24 14.35
CA LEU A 101 13.76 -9.34 14.92
C LEU A 101 14.70 -10.06 13.95
N ILE A 102 14.26 -11.20 13.39
CA ILE A 102 15.04 -12.02 12.46
C ILE A 102 15.37 -11.22 11.17
N ARG A 103 14.41 -10.52 10.61
CA ARG A 103 14.67 -9.62 9.47
C ARG A 103 15.67 -8.50 9.81
N GLY A 104 15.85 -8.26 11.10
CA GLY A 104 16.73 -7.24 11.62
C GLY A 104 18.16 -7.65 11.86
N LEU A 105 18.50 -8.89 11.64
CA LEU A 105 19.83 -9.39 11.82
C LEU A 105 20.71 -8.98 10.63
N ASP A 106 21.95 -8.71 10.92
CA ASP A 106 23.03 -8.40 9.95
C ASP A 106 23.88 -9.65 9.62
N PHE A 107 23.43 -10.82 10.07
CA PHE A 107 24.04 -12.12 9.83
C PHE A 107 22.99 -13.17 9.48
N VAL A 108 23.40 -14.23 8.79
CA VAL A 108 22.52 -15.38 8.47
C VAL A 108 22.24 -16.15 9.75
N LEU A 109 20.96 -16.29 10.08
CA LEU A 109 20.52 -17.11 11.22
C LEU A 109 20.63 -18.59 10.86
N THR A 110 21.38 -19.36 11.64
CA THR A 110 21.58 -20.81 11.44
C THR A 110 20.96 -21.65 12.57
N CYS A 111 20.82 -21.09 13.76
CA CYS A 111 20.10 -21.72 14.86
C CYS A 111 19.50 -20.65 15.80
N SER A 112 18.48 -21.02 16.56
CA SER A 112 17.80 -20.11 17.48
C SER A 112 18.68 -19.61 18.64
N ASP A 113 19.71 -20.37 19.04
CA ASP A 113 20.58 -20.01 20.15
C ASP A 113 21.39 -18.74 19.87
N GLN A 114 21.69 -18.42 18.60
CA GLN A 114 22.34 -17.17 18.21
C GLN A 114 21.56 -15.91 18.63
N ILE A 115 20.26 -16.06 18.87
CA ILE A 115 19.37 -14.94 19.21
C ILE A 115 18.55 -15.19 20.48
N ARG A 116 18.80 -16.30 21.19
CA ARG A 116 18.01 -16.72 22.37
C ARG A 116 18.05 -15.70 23.52
N SER A 117 19.12 -14.94 23.65
CA SER A 117 19.24 -13.84 24.60
C SER A 117 18.41 -12.60 24.26
N ARG A 118 17.89 -12.52 23.03
CA ARG A 118 17.09 -11.38 22.58
C ARG A 118 15.69 -11.42 23.19
N ARG A 119 15.22 -10.27 23.65
CA ARG A 119 13.86 -10.14 24.22
C ARG A 119 12.79 -10.55 23.20
N GLY A 120 11.95 -11.52 23.56
CA GLY A 120 10.86 -12.03 22.71
C GLY A 120 11.16 -13.38 22.07
N ILE A 121 12.35 -13.94 22.26
CA ILE A 121 12.71 -15.29 21.82
C ILE A 121 12.66 -16.21 23.05
N GLY A 122 11.47 -16.71 23.34
CA GLY A 122 11.26 -17.74 24.37
C GLY A 122 11.40 -19.15 23.80
N PRO A 123 11.38 -20.20 24.66
CA PRO A 123 11.59 -21.59 24.21
C PRO A 123 10.71 -22.03 23.05
N LYS A 124 9.40 -21.75 23.10
CA LYS A 124 8.45 -22.10 22.02
C LYS A 124 8.72 -21.35 20.70
N VAL A 125 9.25 -20.12 20.77
CA VAL A 125 9.63 -19.36 19.57
C VAL A 125 10.93 -19.91 18.99
N ALA A 126 11.89 -20.22 19.85
CA ALA A 126 13.17 -20.84 19.46
C ALA A 126 12.94 -22.16 18.70
N GLU A 127 12.12 -23.04 19.26
CA GLU A 127 11.72 -24.30 18.62
C GLU A 127 11.14 -24.09 17.21
N LYS A 128 10.25 -23.09 17.06
CA LYS A 128 9.68 -22.78 15.73
C LYS A 128 10.68 -22.16 14.76
N ILE A 129 11.67 -21.44 15.26
CA ILE A 129 12.78 -20.93 14.45
C ILE A 129 13.63 -22.09 13.93
N ASP A 130 14.01 -22.99 14.82
CA ASP A 130 14.85 -24.17 14.45
C ASP A 130 14.08 -25.11 13.51
N GLU A 131 12.78 -25.34 13.74
CA GLU A 131 11.92 -26.09 12.84
C GLU A 131 11.89 -25.45 11.43
N ALA A 132 11.72 -24.13 11.35
CA ALA A 132 11.69 -23.41 10.08
C ALA A 132 13.06 -23.41 9.37
N LEU A 133 14.16 -23.34 10.13
CA LEU A 133 15.51 -23.44 9.60
C LEU A 133 15.79 -24.82 9.02
N ALA A 134 15.40 -25.89 9.72
CA ALA A 134 15.65 -27.26 9.33
C ALA A 134 14.79 -27.72 8.14
N THR A 135 13.50 -27.31 8.10
CA THR A 135 12.51 -27.86 7.19
C THR A 135 11.95 -26.87 6.17
N GLY A 136 12.20 -25.58 6.35
CA GLY A 136 11.56 -24.51 5.59
C GLY A 136 10.07 -24.32 5.87
N ARG A 137 9.50 -25.08 6.82
CA ARG A 137 8.07 -25.16 7.11
C ARG A 137 7.80 -25.14 8.62
N LEU A 138 6.53 -24.99 9.00
CA LEU A 138 6.07 -25.10 10.38
C LEU A 138 4.89 -26.08 10.44
N ALA A 139 5.08 -27.24 11.03
CA ALA A 139 4.05 -28.29 11.17
C ALA A 139 2.78 -27.74 11.84
N ARG A 140 2.94 -26.84 12.81
CA ARG A 140 1.78 -26.18 13.44
C ARG A 140 0.97 -25.33 12.45
N LEU A 141 1.63 -24.61 11.57
CA LEU A 141 0.98 -23.82 10.51
C LEU A 141 0.24 -24.75 9.55
N GLU A 142 0.88 -25.81 9.08
CA GLU A 142 0.27 -26.80 8.19
C GLU A 142 -0.95 -27.48 8.83
N ARG A 143 -0.84 -27.86 10.10
CA ARG A 143 -1.97 -28.45 10.85
C ARG A 143 -3.15 -27.50 10.98
N ILE A 144 -2.92 -26.20 11.22
CA ILE A 144 -4.00 -25.22 11.26
C ILE A 144 -4.63 -25.04 9.88
N GLN A 145 -3.81 -24.98 8.82
CA GLN A 145 -4.28 -24.79 7.44
C GLN A 145 -5.05 -26.01 6.92
N SER A 146 -4.58 -27.23 7.21
CA SER A 146 -5.22 -28.47 6.78
C SER A 146 -6.44 -28.87 7.62
N SER A 147 -6.73 -28.19 8.73
CA SER A 147 -7.93 -28.46 9.50
C SER A 147 -9.18 -28.05 8.70
N ALA A 148 -10.28 -28.82 8.85
CA ALA A 148 -11.56 -28.48 8.21
C ALA A 148 -11.99 -27.03 8.51
N ARG A 149 -11.82 -26.59 9.76
CA ARG A 149 -12.08 -25.20 10.18
C ARG A 149 -11.16 -24.19 9.47
N GLY A 150 -9.90 -24.54 9.25
CA GLY A 150 -8.94 -23.69 8.55
C GLY A 150 -9.29 -23.53 7.07
N ALA A 151 -9.71 -24.61 6.41
CA ALA A 151 -10.15 -24.59 5.01
C ALA A 151 -11.39 -23.72 4.82
N VAL A 152 -12.41 -23.86 5.67
CA VAL A 152 -13.62 -23.01 5.64
C VAL A 152 -13.27 -21.54 5.91
N LEU A 153 -12.37 -21.25 6.84
CA LEU A 153 -11.91 -19.89 7.12
C LEU A 153 -11.24 -19.26 5.89
N ASP A 154 -10.40 -20.01 5.19
CA ASP A 154 -9.73 -19.54 3.97
C ASP A 154 -10.71 -19.31 2.84
N GLU A 155 -11.66 -20.22 2.66
CA GLU A 155 -12.72 -20.10 1.67
C GLU A 155 -13.55 -18.83 1.91
N LEU A 156 -14.04 -18.62 3.12
CA LEU A 156 -14.83 -17.44 3.48
C LEU A 156 -14.01 -16.15 3.36
N CYS A 157 -12.76 -16.13 3.85
CA CYS A 157 -11.89 -14.95 3.76
C CYS A 157 -11.41 -14.65 2.33
N SER A 158 -11.55 -15.58 1.38
CA SER A 158 -11.25 -15.33 -0.03
C SER A 158 -12.28 -14.40 -0.69
N VAL A 159 -13.46 -14.25 -0.09
CA VAL A 159 -14.52 -13.40 -0.58
C VAL A 159 -14.30 -11.95 -0.14
N HIS A 160 -14.33 -11.03 -1.10
CA HIS A 160 -14.23 -9.61 -0.80
C HIS A 160 -15.36 -9.17 0.16
N GLY A 161 -14.97 -8.49 1.26
CA GLY A 161 -15.92 -8.02 2.27
C GLY A 161 -16.22 -9.04 3.38
N ILE A 162 -15.60 -10.24 3.36
CA ILE A 162 -15.63 -11.18 4.48
C ILE A 162 -14.26 -11.18 5.16
N GLY A 163 -14.19 -10.50 6.30
CA GLY A 163 -12.97 -10.48 7.12
C GLY A 163 -12.87 -11.70 8.04
N ALA A 164 -11.68 -11.96 8.57
CA ALA A 164 -11.42 -13.10 9.47
C ALA A 164 -12.34 -13.13 10.71
N ALA A 165 -12.71 -11.97 11.26
CA ALA A 165 -13.63 -11.90 12.40
C ALA A 165 -15.04 -12.38 12.02
N THR A 166 -15.57 -11.91 10.90
CA THR A 166 -16.88 -12.34 10.37
C THR A 166 -16.89 -13.83 10.04
N ALA A 167 -15.83 -14.29 9.35
CA ALA A 167 -15.70 -15.72 9.00
C ALA A 167 -15.62 -16.59 10.26
N ALA A 168 -14.83 -16.19 11.27
CA ALA A 168 -14.73 -16.92 12.54
C ALA A 168 -16.07 -16.98 13.30
N GLU A 169 -16.84 -15.88 13.28
CA GLU A 169 -18.17 -15.82 13.87
C GLU A 169 -19.12 -16.78 13.16
N TRP A 170 -19.15 -16.78 11.83
CA TRP A 170 -20.00 -17.69 11.07
C TRP A 170 -19.65 -19.16 11.30
N ILE A 171 -18.36 -19.49 11.33
CA ILE A 171 -17.89 -20.84 11.68
C ILE A 171 -18.30 -21.23 13.10
N ALA A 172 -18.27 -20.30 14.07
CA ALA A 172 -18.75 -20.56 15.42
C ALA A 172 -20.26 -20.84 15.47
N ARG A 173 -21.02 -20.30 14.53
CA ARG A 173 -22.46 -20.57 14.32
C ARG A 173 -22.71 -21.82 13.47
N GLY A 174 -21.69 -22.62 13.18
CA GLY A 174 -21.79 -23.88 12.45
C GLY A 174 -21.80 -23.75 10.93
N VAL A 175 -21.31 -22.63 10.35
CA VAL A 175 -21.13 -22.51 8.90
C VAL A 175 -19.95 -23.40 8.48
N THR A 176 -20.18 -24.21 7.45
CA THR A 176 -19.26 -25.26 6.99
C THR A 176 -18.65 -24.98 5.60
N SER A 177 -19.17 -24.00 4.87
CA SER A 177 -18.67 -23.59 3.54
C SER A 177 -19.22 -22.23 3.16
N LEU A 178 -18.70 -21.66 2.07
CA LEU A 178 -19.25 -20.45 1.46
C LEU A 178 -20.68 -20.69 0.94
N ALA A 179 -20.94 -21.84 0.34
CA ALA A 179 -22.25 -22.22 -0.14
C ALA A 179 -23.28 -22.30 1.02
N ASP A 180 -22.90 -22.90 2.15
CA ASP A 180 -23.74 -22.95 3.35
C ASP A 180 -24.02 -21.54 3.91
N ALA A 181 -23.03 -20.63 3.88
CA ALA A 181 -23.24 -19.23 4.28
C ALA A 181 -24.21 -18.50 3.35
N GLU A 182 -24.15 -18.77 2.04
CA GLU A 182 -25.06 -18.20 1.05
C GLU A 182 -26.49 -18.75 1.22
N GLU A 183 -26.65 -20.05 1.41
CA GLU A 183 -27.90 -20.73 1.62
C GLU A 183 -28.63 -20.25 2.89
N ARG A 184 -27.87 -19.95 3.95
CA ARG A 184 -28.39 -19.33 5.19
C ARG A 184 -28.67 -17.83 5.05
N GLY A 185 -28.41 -17.22 3.89
CA GLY A 185 -28.66 -15.80 3.65
C GLY A 185 -27.72 -14.85 4.42
N LEU A 186 -26.53 -15.30 4.80
CA LEU A 186 -25.58 -14.51 5.58
C LEU A 186 -24.78 -13.50 4.72
N LEU A 187 -24.72 -13.73 3.40
CA LEU A 187 -24.00 -12.86 2.48
C LEU A 187 -24.84 -11.63 2.11
N SER A 188 -24.26 -10.46 2.26
CA SER A 188 -24.79 -9.24 1.64
C SER A 188 -24.68 -9.31 0.11
N GLU A 189 -25.45 -8.49 -0.62
CA GLU A 189 -25.37 -8.45 -2.09
C GLU A 189 -23.95 -8.16 -2.58
N ARG A 190 -23.21 -7.29 -1.92
CA ARG A 190 -21.79 -7.01 -2.20
C ARG A 190 -20.90 -8.25 -2.04
N GLN A 191 -21.14 -9.03 -0.99
CA GLN A 191 -20.39 -10.26 -0.74
C GLN A 191 -20.73 -11.35 -1.74
N LYS A 192 -21.99 -11.45 -2.19
CA LYS A 192 -22.39 -12.36 -3.28
C LYS A 192 -21.64 -12.04 -4.58
N VAL A 193 -21.56 -10.75 -4.94
CA VAL A 193 -20.75 -10.32 -6.09
C VAL A 193 -19.28 -10.66 -5.87
N GLY A 194 -18.73 -10.39 -4.68
CA GLY A 194 -17.36 -10.75 -4.33
C GLY A 194 -17.08 -12.26 -4.41
N ALA A 195 -18.03 -13.08 -3.98
CA ALA A 195 -17.97 -14.54 -4.03
C ALA A 195 -17.91 -15.06 -5.48
N ARG A 196 -18.73 -14.50 -6.37
CA ARG A 196 -18.78 -14.86 -7.79
C ARG A 196 -17.43 -14.72 -8.49
N PHE A 197 -16.63 -13.73 -8.12
CA PHE A 197 -15.34 -13.40 -8.77
C PHE A 197 -14.13 -13.74 -7.91
N ALA A 198 -14.29 -14.45 -6.79
CA ALA A 198 -13.21 -14.74 -5.84
C ALA A 198 -12.02 -15.46 -6.49
N GLU A 199 -12.26 -16.37 -7.45
CA GLU A 199 -11.18 -17.07 -8.16
C GLU A 199 -10.39 -16.15 -9.10
N ASP A 200 -11.07 -15.20 -9.74
CA ASP A 200 -10.38 -14.20 -10.57
C ASP A 200 -9.48 -13.29 -9.74
N PHE A 201 -9.89 -12.94 -8.52
CA PHE A 201 -9.13 -12.08 -7.62
C PHE A 201 -7.87 -12.74 -7.06
N LYS A 202 -7.76 -14.07 -7.06
CA LYS A 202 -6.54 -14.78 -6.70
C LYS A 202 -5.42 -14.61 -7.74
N ARG A 203 -5.79 -14.25 -8.98
CA ARG A 203 -4.85 -14.09 -10.08
C ARG A 203 -4.28 -12.69 -10.10
N ARG A 204 -2.95 -12.58 -10.03
CA ARG A 204 -2.26 -11.29 -10.17
C ARG A 204 -2.56 -10.66 -11.52
N ILE A 205 -2.64 -9.33 -11.55
CA ILE A 205 -2.88 -8.53 -12.74
C ILE A 205 -1.53 -8.12 -13.33
N PRO A 206 -1.18 -8.56 -14.56
CA PRO A 206 0.05 -8.12 -15.21
C PRO A 206 0.08 -6.61 -15.39
N ARG A 207 1.27 -5.99 -15.31
CA ARG A 207 1.45 -4.55 -15.45
C ARG A 207 0.84 -4.00 -16.75
N ALA A 208 1.01 -4.72 -17.87
CA ALA A 208 0.42 -4.34 -19.15
C ALA A 208 -1.11 -4.24 -19.10
N GLU A 209 -1.79 -5.18 -18.41
CA GLU A 209 -3.24 -5.15 -18.25
C GLU A 209 -3.69 -3.98 -17.37
N VAL A 210 -2.96 -3.66 -16.29
CA VAL A 210 -3.22 -2.45 -15.49
C VAL A 210 -3.11 -1.19 -16.34
N THR A 211 -2.12 -1.12 -17.24
CA THR A 211 -1.95 0.01 -18.17
C THR A 211 -3.18 0.19 -19.05
N LEU A 212 -3.73 -0.90 -19.59
CA LEU A 212 -4.92 -0.87 -20.44
C LEU A 212 -6.17 -0.46 -19.65
N ILE A 213 -6.37 -0.99 -18.46
CA ILE A 213 -7.49 -0.60 -17.59
C ILE A 213 -7.40 0.89 -17.24
N ALA A 214 -6.21 1.38 -16.87
CA ALA A 214 -6.00 2.80 -16.59
C ALA A 214 -6.23 3.68 -17.83
N ALA A 215 -5.88 3.20 -19.03
CA ALA A 215 -6.18 3.90 -20.28
C ALA A 215 -7.68 3.96 -20.56
N ALA A 216 -8.41 2.86 -20.34
CA ALA A 216 -9.87 2.83 -20.45
C ALA A 216 -10.54 3.82 -19.49
N VAL A 217 -10.06 3.91 -18.24
CA VAL A 217 -10.56 4.89 -17.26
C VAL A 217 -10.29 6.33 -17.74
N ARG A 218 -9.11 6.62 -18.30
CA ARG A 218 -8.81 7.96 -18.84
C ARG A 218 -9.70 8.31 -20.03
N GLU A 219 -9.95 7.37 -20.92
CA GLU A 219 -10.84 7.60 -22.06
C GLU A 219 -12.30 7.78 -21.61
N ALA A 220 -12.77 7.01 -20.64
CA ALA A 220 -14.07 7.22 -20.02
C ALA A 220 -14.20 8.61 -19.37
N LEU A 221 -13.17 9.04 -18.64
CA LEU A 221 -13.09 10.38 -18.06
C LEU A 221 -13.12 11.46 -19.16
N ARG A 222 -12.35 11.27 -20.23
CA ARG A 222 -12.33 12.15 -21.40
C ARG A 222 -13.73 12.29 -22.02
N THR A 223 -14.43 11.19 -22.23
CA THR A 223 -15.80 11.18 -22.76
C THR A 223 -16.73 12.00 -21.85
N VAL A 224 -16.67 11.77 -20.53
CA VAL A 224 -17.49 12.49 -19.56
C VAL A 224 -17.25 14.01 -19.62
N LEU A 225 -15.99 14.46 -19.74
CA LEU A 225 -15.64 15.88 -19.82
C LEU A 225 -16.08 16.51 -21.16
N LEU A 226 -15.97 15.79 -22.27
CA LEU A 226 -16.47 16.25 -23.56
C LEU A 226 -18.00 16.42 -23.56
N ASP A 227 -18.73 15.49 -22.91
CA ASP A 227 -20.18 15.56 -22.75
C ASP A 227 -20.60 16.74 -21.85
N GLU A 228 -19.71 17.20 -20.96
CA GLU A 228 -19.89 18.43 -20.16
C GLU A 228 -19.58 19.70 -20.96
N GLY A 229 -19.07 19.58 -22.20
CA GLY A 229 -18.73 20.71 -23.05
C GLY A 229 -17.29 21.21 -22.86
N VAL A 230 -16.42 20.49 -22.16
CA VAL A 230 -14.99 20.83 -22.08
C VAL A 230 -14.36 20.70 -23.46
N PRO A 231 -13.66 21.72 -23.98
CA PRO A 231 -13.03 21.64 -25.29
C PRO A 231 -12.02 20.49 -25.38
N ALA A 232 -11.98 19.77 -26.50
CA ALA A 232 -11.13 18.58 -26.64
C ALA A 232 -9.63 18.85 -26.37
N GLY A 233 -9.15 20.06 -26.67
CA GLY A 233 -7.78 20.50 -26.39
C GLY A 233 -7.50 20.79 -24.90
N GLU A 234 -8.53 20.96 -24.09
CA GLU A 234 -8.42 21.34 -22.69
C GLU A 234 -8.69 20.16 -21.73
N VAL A 235 -9.19 19.03 -22.23
CA VAL A 235 -9.52 17.86 -21.42
C VAL A 235 -8.36 17.41 -20.51
N SER A 236 -7.13 17.36 -21.06
CA SER A 236 -5.94 16.94 -20.30
C SER A 236 -5.53 17.91 -19.19
N SER A 237 -5.92 19.19 -19.32
CA SER A 237 -5.69 20.20 -18.27
C SER A 237 -6.86 20.28 -17.28
N ALA A 238 -8.08 19.93 -17.72
CA ALA A 238 -9.29 19.98 -16.91
C ALA A 238 -9.36 18.88 -15.85
N ALA A 239 -8.87 17.67 -16.15
CA ALA A 239 -8.83 16.58 -15.18
C ALA A 239 -7.68 15.61 -15.45
N GLU A 240 -7.32 14.86 -14.43
CA GLU A 240 -6.25 13.87 -14.46
C GLU A 240 -6.70 12.57 -13.81
N ALA A 241 -6.30 11.41 -14.40
CA ALA A 241 -6.49 10.09 -13.83
C ALA A 241 -5.14 9.36 -13.74
N VAL A 242 -4.69 9.08 -12.53
CA VAL A 242 -3.36 8.52 -12.22
C VAL A 242 -3.51 7.12 -11.63
N PRO A 243 -2.96 6.05 -12.28
CA PRO A 243 -2.90 4.74 -11.67
C PRO A 243 -1.92 4.76 -10.50
N CYS A 244 -2.37 4.25 -9.36
CA CYS A 244 -1.67 4.28 -8.08
C CYS A 244 -1.20 2.88 -7.64
N GLY A 245 -1.18 2.63 -6.34
CA GLY A 245 -0.90 1.34 -5.73
C GLY A 245 0.44 0.74 -6.14
N SER A 246 0.48 -0.58 -6.27
CA SER A 246 1.69 -1.31 -6.66
C SER A 246 2.14 -0.99 -8.09
N TYR A 247 1.22 -0.63 -8.98
CA TYR A 247 1.54 -0.20 -10.34
C TYR A 247 2.44 1.04 -10.35
N ARG A 248 2.06 2.11 -9.61
CA ARG A 248 2.85 3.34 -9.55
C ARG A 248 4.21 3.12 -8.89
N ARG A 249 4.32 2.14 -7.99
CA ARG A 249 5.59 1.73 -7.38
C ARG A 249 6.47 0.84 -8.27
N GLY A 250 6.15 0.67 -9.55
CA GLY A 250 6.99 -0.06 -10.51
C GLY A 250 6.87 -1.59 -10.45
N LYS A 251 5.88 -2.17 -9.73
CA LYS A 251 5.74 -3.64 -9.65
C LYS A 251 5.27 -4.25 -10.97
N GLU A 252 5.78 -5.41 -11.32
CA GLU A 252 5.44 -6.16 -12.55
C GLU A 252 4.00 -6.69 -12.54
N SER A 253 3.39 -6.82 -11.36
CA SER A 253 2.00 -7.24 -11.22
C SER A 253 1.32 -6.59 -10.01
N SER A 254 0.01 -6.42 -10.10
CA SER A 254 -0.83 -5.82 -9.06
C SER A 254 -1.88 -6.80 -8.52
N GLY A 255 -2.43 -6.54 -7.34
CA GLY A 255 -3.58 -7.28 -6.80
C GLY A 255 -4.91 -6.69 -7.25
N ASP A 256 -4.92 -5.40 -7.49
CA ASP A 256 -6.03 -4.57 -7.88
C ASP A 256 -5.54 -3.42 -8.75
N VAL A 257 -6.47 -2.66 -9.30
CA VAL A 257 -6.19 -1.46 -10.09
C VAL A 257 -6.75 -0.26 -9.33
N ASP A 258 -5.86 0.55 -8.76
CA ASP A 258 -6.20 1.80 -8.10
C ASP A 258 -6.03 2.95 -9.10
N VAL A 259 -7.07 3.78 -9.31
CA VAL A 259 -6.97 4.98 -10.12
C VAL A 259 -7.48 6.18 -9.33
N LEU A 260 -6.61 7.16 -9.17
CA LEU A 260 -6.91 8.42 -8.50
C LEU A 260 -7.24 9.48 -9.55
N ILE A 261 -8.36 10.18 -9.37
CA ILE A 261 -8.88 11.18 -10.29
C ILE A 261 -8.98 12.53 -9.57
N THR A 262 -8.63 13.61 -10.27
CA THR A 262 -8.89 14.98 -9.81
C THR A 262 -9.37 15.86 -10.94
N ARG A 263 -10.18 16.87 -10.60
CA ARG A 263 -10.57 17.97 -11.51
C ARG A 263 -9.77 19.22 -11.17
N ARG A 264 -9.41 19.97 -12.21
CA ARG A 264 -8.65 21.22 -12.14
C ARG A 264 -9.39 22.41 -12.73
N ASP A 265 -10.49 22.14 -13.40
CA ASP A 265 -11.33 23.12 -14.10
C ASP A 265 -12.43 23.75 -13.23
N GLY A 266 -12.50 23.38 -11.95
CA GLY A 266 -13.55 23.84 -11.03
C GLY A 266 -14.92 23.19 -11.23
N GLY A 267 -15.02 22.20 -12.13
CA GLY A 267 -16.24 21.43 -12.34
C GLY A 267 -16.54 20.47 -11.18
N ARG A 268 -17.79 20.01 -11.10
CA ARG A 268 -18.27 19.13 -10.03
C ARG A 268 -17.56 17.79 -10.04
N SER A 269 -17.05 17.37 -8.91
CA SER A 269 -16.31 16.10 -8.74
C SER A 269 -17.21 14.95 -8.27
N CYS A 270 -18.30 15.22 -7.57
CA CYS A 270 -19.15 14.20 -6.92
C CYS A 270 -19.87 13.29 -7.93
N ASP A 271 -20.19 13.79 -9.12
CA ASP A 271 -20.92 13.05 -10.17
C ASP A 271 -19.99 12.33 -11.17
N LEU A 272 -18.66 12.48 -11.02
CA LEU A 272 -17.70 11.88 -11.98
C LEU A 272 -17.73 10.35 -11.93
N LEU A 273 -17.74 9.74 -10.75
CA LEU A 273 -17.64 8.28 -10.61
C LEU A 273 -18.77 7.53 -11.30
N PRO A 274 -20.08 7.88 -11.07
CA PRO A 274 -21.17 7.24 -11.79
C PRO A 274 -21.05 7.37 -13.29
N ARG A 275 -20.68 8.54 -13.80
CA ARG A 275 -20.56 8.82 -15.24
C ARG A 275 -19.37 8.10 -15.86
N VAL A 276 -18.22 8.05 -15.18
CA VAL A 276 -17.05 7.27 -15.62
C VAL A 276 -17.39 5.78 -15.68
N CYS A 277 -18.10 5.24 -14.67
CA CYS A 277 -18.55 3.85 -14.69
C CYS A 277 -19.52 3.58 -15.85
N ALA A 278 -20.45 4.50 -16.12
CA ALA A 278 -21.38 4.38 -17.24
C ALA A 278 -20.64 4.46 -18.60
N ALA A 279 -19.65 5.35 -18.73
CA ALA A 279 -18.84 5.47 -19.93
C ALA A 279 -17.98 4.22 -20.19
N LEU A 280 -17.41 3.60 -19.14
CA LEU A 280 -16.72 2.32 -19.25
C LEU A 280 -17.65 1.20 -19.74
N SER A 281 -18.87 1.12 -19.21
CA SER A 281 -19.86 0.15 -19.66
C SER A 281 -20.29 0.41 -21.11
N ALA A 282 -20.49 1.67 -21.50
CA ALA A 282 -20.85 2.04 -22.88
C ALA A 282 -19.72 1.75 -23.89
N ALA A 283 -18.47 1.74 -23.43
CA ALA A 283 -17.31 1.32 -24.22
C ALA A 283 -17.16 -0.21 -24.36
N GLY A 284 -18.13 -1.01 -23.90
CA GLY A 284 -18.14 -2.46 -24.02
C GLY A 284 -17.40 -3.20 -22.90
N HIS A 285 -16.97 -2.51 -21.86
CA HIS A 285 -16.33 -3.15 -20.70
C HIS A 285 -17.41 -3.68 -19.73
N GLU A 286 -17.24 -4.91 -19.24
CA GLU A 286 -18.15 -5.48 -18.27
C GLU A 286 -17.83 -4.94 -16.86
N MET A 287 -18.85 -4.33 -16.24
CA MET A 287 -18.72 -3.73 -14.93
C MET A 287 -19.64 -4.40 -13.91
N HIS A 288 -19.10 -4.71 -12.72
CA HIS A 288 -19.90 -5.14 -11.57
C HIS A 288 -19.53 -4.27 -10.36
N HIS A 289 -20.54 -3.90 -9.58
CA HIS A 289 -20.37 -2.95 -8.49
C HIS A 289 -20.24 -3.69 -7.14
N LEU A 290 -19.09 -3.54 -6.49
CA LEU A 290 -18.91 -3.91 -5.08
C LEU A 290 -19.44 -2.81 -4.16
N HIS A 291 -19.47 -1.57 -4.66
CA HIS A 291 -20.12 -0.43 -4.05
C HIS A 291 -20.88 0.32 -5.15
N ASP A 292 -22.17 0.54 -4.94
CA ASP A 292 -23.00 1.19 -5.95
C ASP A 292 -22.55 2.64 -6.16
N PRO A 293 -22.06 3.01 -7.36
CA PRO A 293 -21.63 4.36 -7.65
C PRO A 293 -22.80 5.34 -7.73
N PHE A 294 -24.04 4.83 -7.88
CA PHE A 294 -25.27 5.62 -7.98
C PHE A 294 -25.98 5.76 -6.63
N GLU A 295 -25.50 5.09 -5.56
CA GLU A 295 -26.07 5.26 -4.23
C GLU A 295 -25.86 6.71 -3.77
N LYS A 296 -26.95 7.48 -3.81
CA LYS A 296 -26.97 8.90 -3.45
C LYS A 296 -26.68 9.05 -1.95
N LYS A 297 -25.42 9.24 -1.61
CA LYS A 297 -25.07 10.00 -0.41
C LYS A 297 -25.02 11.45 -0.86
N GLU A 298 -25.82 12.30 -0.25
CA GLU A 298 -25.66 13.75 -0.39
C GLU A 298 -24.25 14.11 0.11
N LYS A 299 -23.33 14.21 -0.83
CA LYS A 299 -21.97 14.67 -0.56
C LYS A 299 -21.91 16.12 -0.92
N GLU A 300 -21.30 16.90 -0.03
CA GLU A 300 -21.02 18.29 -0.27
C GLU A 300 -19.99 18.44 -1.40
N GLU A 301 -20.07 19.54 -2.13
CA GLU A 301 -19.10 19.86 -3.17
C GLU A 301 -17.72 20.01 -2.53
N GLY A 302 -16.72 19.33 -3.10
CA GLY A 302 -15.35 19.30 -2.54
C GLY A 302 -15.06 18.08 -1.64
N GLU A 303 -16.03 17.20 -1.36
CA GLU A 303 -15.75 15.96 -0.68
C GLU A 303 -15.15 14.90 -1.64
N SER A 304 -14.20 14.11 -1.11
CA SER A 304 -13.64 12.98 -1.82
C SER A 304 -14.68 11.88 -2.03
N CYS A 305 -14.64 11.24 -3.20
CA CYS A 305 -15.54 10.15 -3.56
C CYS A 305 -14.75 8.87 -3.84
N SER A 306 -15.32 7.72 -3.50
CA SER A 306 -14.69 6.42 -3.78
C SER A 306 -15.69 5.44 -4.37
N TYR A 307 -15.23 4.66 -5.31
CA TYR A 307 -15.92 3.55 -5.94
C TYR A 307 -15.06 2.31 -5.85
N MET A 308 -15.67 1.19 -5.58
CA MET A 308 -15.06 -0.14 -5.63
C MET A 308 -15.90 -1.02 -6.54
N GLY A 309 -15.27 -1.59 -7.55
CA GLY A 309 -15.95 -2.44 -8.50
C GLY A 309 -15.05 -3.48 -9.10
N ILE A 310 -15.58 -4.09 -10.12
CA ILE A 310 -14.95 -5.15 -10.89
C ILE A 310 -15.09 -4.75 -12.35
N VAL A 311 -14.01 -4.83 -13.10
CA VAL A 311 -13.97 -4.57 -14.53
C VAL A 311 -13.40 -5.77 -15.27
N ARG A 312 -14.00 -6.10 -16.42
CA ARG A 312 -13.39 -6.96 -17.41
C ARG A 312 -13.34 -6.21 -18.73
N LEU A 313 -12.14 -5.97 -19.21
CA LEU A 313 -11.96 -5.31 -20.51
C LEU A 313 -12.54 -6.20 -21.62
N GLU A 314 -13.05 -5.58 -22.67
CA GLU A 314 -13.46 -6.27 -23.88
C GLU A 314 -12.31 -7.14 -24.42
N GLY A 315 -12.59 -8.39 -24.78
CA GLY A 315 -11.60 -9.35 -25.26
C GLY A 315 -10.77 -10.05 -24.16
N TYR A 316 -10.95 -9.70 -22.87
CA TYR A 316 -10.28 -10.35 -21.75
C TYR A 316 -11.22 -11.34 -21.04
N ALA A 317 -10.64 -12.43 -20.52
CA ALA A 317 -11.41 -13.48 -19.85
C ALA A 317 -11.53 -13.30 -18.33
N THR A 318 -10.64 -12.49 -17.72
CA THR A 318 -10.51 -12.40 -16.25
C THR A 318 -11.05 -11.07 -15.75
N HIS A 319 -11.84 -11.13 -14.70
CA HIS A 319 -12.34 -9.94 -14.02
C HIS A 319 -11.32 -9.42 -13.03
N ARG A 320 -11.20 -8.09 -12.94
CA ARG A 320 -10.21 -7.39 -12.11
C ARG A 320 -10.88 -6.41 -11.17
N ARG A 321 -10.39 -6.33 -9.94
CA ARG A 321 -10.82 -5.27 -9.03
C ARG A 321 -10.35 -3.92 -9.53
N LEU A 322 -11.29 -2.96 -9.56
CA LEU A 322 -11.04 -1.57 -9.93
C LEU A 322 -11.54 -0.66 -8.82
N ASP A 323 -10.62 0.08 -8.23
CA ASP A 323 -10.88 1.07 -7.21
C ASP A 323 -10.64 2.46 -7.80
N LEU A 324 -11.73 3.26 -7.94
CA LEU A 324 -11.67 4.64 -8.42
C LEU A 324 -11.86 5.60 -7.25
N LYS A 325 -11.06 6.63 -7.20
CA LYS A 325 -11.09 7.64 -6.16
C LYS A 325 -11.03 9.02 -6.79
N VAL A 326 -11.95 9.89 -6.39
CA VAL A 326 -11.94 11.30 -6.80
C VAL A 326 -11.62 12.16 -5.59
N TYR A 327 -10.62 13.02 -5.76
CA TYR A 327 -10.18 13.96 -4.72
C TYR A 327 -10.17 15.38 -5.25
N PRO A 328 -10.51 16.37 -4.40
CA PRO A 328 -10.33 17.79 -4.74
C PRO A 328 -8.86 18.07 -5.03
N ARG A 329 -8.59 19.10 -5.83
CA ARG A 329 -7.24 19.46 -6.24
C ARG A 329 -6.31 19.71 -5.04
N GLU A 330 -6.81 20.38 -4.02
CA GLU A 330 -6.08 20.78 -2.82
C GLU A 330 -5.62 19.56 -1.99
N GLU A 331 -6.34 18.45 -2.09
CA GLU A 331 -6.04 17.21 -1.38
C GLU A 331 -5.26 16.21 -2.25
N PHE A 332 -5.19 16.44 -3.56
CA PHE A 332 -4.72 15.47 -4.53
C PHE A 332 -3.29 14.99 -4.28
N ALA A 333 -2.36 15.88 -3.91
CA ALA A 333 -0.99 15.50 -3.58
C ALA A 333 -0.93 14.53 -2.38
N TYR A 334 -1.76 14.74 -1.38
CA TYR A 334 -1.87 13.89 -0.20
C TYR A 334 -2.51 12.54 -0.51
N ALA A 335 -3.58 12.56 -1.30
CA ALA A 335 -4.23 11.35 -1.79
C ALA A 335 -3.25 10.53 -2.66
N LEU A 336 -2.51 11.17 -3.56
CA LEU A 336 -1.52 10.52 -4.41
C LEU A 336 -0.43 9.83 -3.59
N LEU A 337 0.09 10.50 -2.56
CA LEU A 337 1.05 9.92 -1.63
C LEU A 337 0.46 8.70 -0.91
N TYR A 338 -0.77 8.82 -0.40
CA TYR A 338 -1.45 7.76 0.36
C TYR A 338 -1.75 6.54 -0.49
N PHE A 339 -2.37 6.72 -1.67
CA PHE A 339 -2.75 5.63 -2.57
C PHE A 339 -1.58 5.04 -3.35
N THR A 340 -0.46 5.75 -3.42
CA THR A 340 0.80 5.16 -3.90
C THR A 340 1.33 4.12 -2.90
N GLY A 341 1.27 4.37 -1.61
CA GLY A 341 1.70 3.46 -0.56
C GLY A 341 3.23 3.24 -0.55
N ASN A 342 3.71 2.09 -0.06
CA ASN A 342 2.86 1.01 0.44
C ASN A 342 2.33 1.30 1.86
N ASP A 343 1.53 0.40 2.40
CA ASP A 343 0.93 0.55 3.73
C ASP A 343 1.97 0.75 4.85
N HIS A 344 3.08 0.01 4.83
CA HIS A 344 4.14 0.16 5.82
C HIS A 344 4.86 1.52 5.69
N PHE A 345 5.11 1.98 4.46
CA PHE A 345 5.64 3.32 4.19
C PHE A 345 4.69 4.40 4.73
N ASN A 346 3.40 4.30 4.43
CA ASN A 346 2.38 5.23 4.91
C ASN A 346 2.29 5.25 6.43
N ARG A 347 2.30 4.09 7.09
CA ARG A 347 2.31 4.00 8.57
C ARG A 347 3.56 4.63 9.17
N SER A 348 4.73 4.39 8.57
CA SER A 348 5.99 4.99 9.01
C SER A 348 5.95 6.51 8.88
N MET A 349 5.47 7.03 7.75
CA MET A 349 5.39 8.47 7.48
C MET A 349 4.38 9.17 8.39
N ARG A 350 3.21 8.57 8.61
CA ARG A 350 2.21 9.05 9.58
C ARG A 350 2.76 9.08 11.01
N PHE A 351 3.49 8.04 11.40
CA PHE A 351 4.11 8.00 12.72
C PHE A 351 5.20 9.06 12.88
N TYR A 352 5.99 9.28 11.85
CA TYR A 352 7.00 10.35 11.82
C TYR A 352 6.34 11.73 11.91
N ALA A 353 5.32 12.00 11.09
CA ALA A 353 4.53 13.24 11.14
C ALA A 353 3.95 13.47 12.54
N LYS A 354 3.39 12.42 13.18
CA LYS A 354 2.89 12.49 14.56
C LYS A 354 3.97 12.93 15.55
N LYS A 355 5.20 12.45 15.40
CA LYS A 355 6.34 12.86 16.27
C LYS A 355 6.74 14.30 16.06
N LEU A 356 6.48 14.87 14.89
CA LEU A 356 6.69 16.29 14.59
C LEU A 356 5.48 17.18 14.99
N GLY A 357 4.41 16.61 15.54
CA GLY A 357 3.21 17.34 15.94
C GLY A 357 2.20 17.54 14.82
N TYR A 358 2.29 16.77 13.74
CA TYR A 358 1.34 16.79 12.63
C TYR A 358 0.44 15.55 12.62
N SER A 359 -0.68 15.66 11.92
CA SER A 359 -1.55 14.55 11.52
C SER A 359 -1.55 14.46 10.01
N LEU A 360 -0.99 13.37 9.47
CA LEU A 360 -0.96 13.11 8.03
C LEU A 360 -2.06 12.13 7.66
N SER A 361 -2.86 12.49 6.66
CA SER A 361 -3.90 11.66 6.04
C SER A 361 -3.86 11.82 4.52
N ASP A 362 -4.76 11.18 3.83
CA ASP A 362 -5.06 11.36 2.42
C ASP A 362 -5.73 12.71 2.08
N HIS A 363 -6.22 13.42 3.11
CA HIS A 363 -6.83 14.75 2.99
C HIS A 363 -5.88 15.90 3.35
N GLY A 364 -4.68 15.61 3.90
CA GLY A 364 -3.76 16.68 4.24
C GLY A 364 -2.80 16.39 5.38
N LEU A 365 -1.89 17.33 5.58
CA LEU A 365 -0.98 17.41 6.70
C LEU A 365 -1.48 18.53 7.63
N ALA A 366 -2.19 18.17 8.70
CA ALA A 366 -2.76 19.12 9.65
C ALA A 366 -1.86 19.27 10.89
N ASN A 367 -1.73 20.51 11.39
CA ASN A 367 -1.08 20.74 12.67
C ASN A 367 -2.00 20.23 13.80
N ARG A 368 -1.48 19.42 14.71
CA ARG A 368 -2.26 18.76 15.77
C ARG A 368 -2.65 19.69 16.92
N GLY A 369 -2.26 20.95 16.90
CA GLY A 369 -2.38 21.80 18.08
C GLY A 369 -1.37 21.39 19.18
N GLY A 370 -0.95 22.33 19.99
CA GLY A 370 -0.07 22.08 21.13
C GLY A 370 -0.88 21.62 22.34
N ILE A 371 -0.19 21.10 23.34
CA ILE A 371 -0.70 21.00 24.70
C ILE A 371 -0.54 22.41 25.30
N ASN A 372 -1.63 23.00 25.82
CA ASN A 372 -1.56 24.30 26.50
C ASN A 372 -0.79 24.16 27.83
N SER A 373 -0.48 25.29 28.47
CA SER A 373 0.22 25.33 29.75
C SER A 373 -0.50 24.59 30.90
N ARG A 374 -1.73 24.14 30.68
CA ARG A 374 -2.54 23.35 31.61
C ARG A 374 -2.57 21.87 31.30
N GLY A 375 -1.82 21.41 30.27
CA GLY A 375 -1.79 20.00 29.87
C GLY A 375 -2.97 19.55 29.02
N GLU A 376 -3.85 20.46 28.58
CA GLU A 376 -5.01 20.15 27.76
C GLU A 376 -4.61 20.20 26.27
N GLU A 377 -5.08 19.23 25.47
CA GLU A 377 -4.94 19.30 24.02
C GLU A 377 -5.76 20.48 23.48
N VAL A 378 -5.09 21.55 23.07
CA VAL A 378 -5.71 22.59 22.28
C VAL A 378 -5.94 22.03 20.88
N ARG A 379 -7.17 21.73 20.55
CA ARG A 379 -7.57 21.47 19.16
C ARG A 379 -7.24 22.73 18.36
N GLY A 380 -6.07 22.72 17.72
CA GLY A 380 -5.71 23.77 16.77
C GLY A 380 -6.76 23.82 15.66
N THR A 381 -7.02 25.01 15.15
CA THR A 381 -7.61 25.15 13.82
C THR A 381 -6.85 24.22 12.88
N ARG A 382 -7.55 23.36 12.15
CA ARG A 382 -6.95 22.42 11.19
C ARG A 382 -6.34 23.21 10.02
N ASN A 383 -5.24 23.91 10.28
CA ASN A 383 -4.46 24.51 9.20
C ASN A 383 -3.75 23.37 8.47
N ILE A 384 -4.29 23.02 7.32
CA ILE A 384 -3.65 22.05 6.41
C ILE A 384 -2.47 22.79 5.78
N VAL A 385 -1.31 22.15 5.79
CA VAL A 385 -0.13 22.62 5.06
C VAL A 385 -0.45 22.52 3.57
N PRO A 386 -0.37 23.59 2.77
CA PRO A 386 -0.61 23.49 1.33
C PRO A 386 0.49 22.66 0.67
N ALA A 387 0.11 21.81 -0.28
CA ALA A 387 1.03 21.01 -1.08
C ALA A 387 0.47 20.81 -2.49
N GLU A 388 1.22 21.21 -3.51
CA GLU A 388 0.88 21.00 -4.93
C GLU A 388 1.43 19.65 -5.43
N SER A 389 2.42 19.10 -4.75
CA SER A 389 3.10 17.85 -5.07
C SER A 389 3.42 17.01 -3.85
N GLU A 390 3.69 15.72 -4.07
CA GLU A 390 4.20 14.87 -3.00
C GLU A 390 5.53 15.41 -2.43
N ALA A 391 6.39 16.02 -3.26
CA ALA A 391 7.67 16.57 -2.83
C ALA A 391 7.50 17.67 -1.77
N ASP A 392 6.44 18.47 -1.87
CA ASP A 392 6.14 19.51 -0.89
C ASP A 392 5.81 18.90 0.48
N ILE A 393 5.12 17.74 0.49
CA ILE A 393 4.78 17.02 1.72
C ILE A 393 6.06 16.49 2.40
N PHE A 394 6.99 15.95 1.61
CA PHE A 394 8.29 15.50 2.12
C PHE A 394 9.11 16.66 2.67
N ALA A 395 9.16 17.78 1.95
CA ALA A 395 9.84 19.00 2.37
C ALA A 395 9.22 19.56 3.68
N ALA A 396 7.91 19.60 3.80
CA ALA A 396 7.19 20.03 5.01
C ALA A 396 7.53 19.16 6.22
N LEU A 397 7.80 17.88 6.02
CA LEU A 397 8.24 16.94 7.05
C LEU A 397 9.76 16.94 7.26
N GLY A 398 10.54 17.69 6.46
CA GLY A 398 11.96 17.89 6.62
C GLY A 398 12.84 16.72 6.18
N PHE A 399 12.43 15.97 5.15
CA PHE A 399 13.26 14.94 4.54
C PHE A 399 13.12 14.89 3.01
N GLU A 400 14.07 14.25 2.36
CA GLU A 400 14.16 14.17 0.91
C GLU A 400 12.99 13.40 0.30
N TYR A 401 12.58 13.83 -0.88
CA TYR A 401 11.55 13.13 -1.66
C TYR A 401 12.00 11.70 -1.98
N ARG A 402 11.07 10.76 -1.80
CA ARG A 402 11.21 9.38 -2.21
C ARG A 402 10.33 9.11 -3.41
N ALA A 403 10.94 8.70 -4.52
CA ALA A 403 10.19 8.27 -5.70
C ALA A 403 9.28 7.08 -5.36
N PRO A 404 8.16 6.90 -6.04
CA PRO A 404 7.24 5.78 -5.79
C PRO A 404 7.94 4.42 -5.76
N GLU A 405 8.89 4.20 -6.66
CA GLU A 405 9.68 2.99 -6.80
C GLU A 405 10.54 2.70 -5.55
N ASP A 406 10.97 3.75 -4.84
CA ASP A 406 11.80 3.64 -3.64
C ASP A 406 11.00 3.53 -2.34
N ARG A 407 9.66 3.56 -2.42
CA ARG A 407 8.76 3.40 -1.26
C ARG A 407 8.53 1.93 -0.91
N HIS A 408 9.52 1.10 -1.19
CA HIS A 408 9.52 -0.27 -0.75
C HIS A 408 9.87 -0.29 0.74
N ALA A 409 8.85 -0.37 1.58
CA ALA A 409 9.05 -0.76 2.96
C ALA A 409 9.20 -2.29 3.08
N GLU A 410 9.02 -3.00 1.98
CA GLU A 410 9.40 -4.39 1.86
C GLU A 410 10.93 -4.44 1.87
N ALA A 411 11.46 -5.29 2.74
CA ALA A 411 12.87 -5.54 2.79
C ALA A 411 13.35 -6.02 1.42
N THR A 412 14.38 -5.39 0.88
CA THR A 412 15.08 -5.93 -0.27
C THR A 412 15.75 -7.21 0.18
N ILE A 413 15.33 -8.35 -0.37
CA ILE A 413 15.96 -9.64 -0.08
C ILE A 413 17.28 -9.65 -0.82
N ILE A 414 18.38 -9.77 -0.07
CA ILE A 414 19.73 -9.93 -0.62
C ILE A 414 20.18 -11.38 -0.50
N GLN A 415 20.99 -11.82 -1.46
CA GLN A 415 21.59 -13.15 -1.42
C GLN A 415 22.58 -13.26 -0.25
N ASP A 416 22.64 -14.44 0.36
CA ASP A 416 23.45 -14.69 1.56
C ASP A 416 24.98 -14.70 1.27
N GLY A 417 25.40 -14.60 0.02
CA GLY A 417 26.79 -14.79 -0.41
C GLY A 417 27.83 -13.83 0.19
N GLU A 418 27.40 -12.61 0.53
CA GLU A 418 28.26 -11.58 1.14
C GLU A 418 27.96 -11.36 2.64
N ALA A 419 27.04 -12.13 3.19
CA ALA A 419 26.62 -11.96 4.57
C ALA A 419 27.63 -12.54 5.55
N LYS A 420 27.82 -11.83 6.67
CA LYS A 420 28.59 -12.31 7.80
C LYS A 420 27.94 -13.59 8.34
N ARG A 421 28.59 -14.73 8.19
CA ARG A 421 28.16 -15.98 8.81
C ARG A 421 28.82 -16.08 10.19
N LEU A 422 27.99 -16.10 11.22
CA LEU A 422 28.48 -16.44 12.55
C LEU A 422 28.57 -17.98 12.66
N PRO A 423 29.61 -18.53 13.29
CA PRO A 423 29.65 -19.96 13.56
C PRO A 423 28.43 -20.36 14.39
N PRO A 424 27.86 -21.54 14.17
CA PRO A 424 26.83 -22.07 15.06
C PRO A 424 27.37 -22.16 16.49
N LEU A 425 26.54 -21.72 17.46
CA LEU A 425 26.88 -21.80 18.89
C LEU A 425 26.61 -23.18 19.47
N CYS A 426 26.00 -24.06 18.69
CA CYS A 426 25.71 -25.45 19.03
C CYS A 426 26.63 -26.35 18.18
N ASP A 427 27.32 -27.27 18.84
CA ASP A 427 28.06 -28.33 18.15
C ASP A 427 27.07 -29.22 17.38
N GLU A 428 27.35 -29.47 16.10
CA GLU A 428 26.51 -30.34 15.23
C GLU A 428 26.37 -31.80 15.79
N ALA A 429 27.10 -32.14 16.85
CA ALA A 429 27.11 -33.47 17.46
C ALA A 429 25.87 -33.80 18.30
N ASP A 430 25.04 -32.80 18.66
CA ASP A 430 23.87 -33.03 19.52
C ASP A 430 22.53 -33.19 18.78
N LEU A 431 22.55 -33.17 17.47
CA LEU A 431 21.37 -33.48 16.65
C LEU A 431 21.31 -34.98 16.36
N SER A 432 21.09 -35.81 17.41
CA SER A 432 20.76 -37.21 17.18
C SER A 432 19.34 -37.33 16.63
N PRO A 433 19.08 -38.20 15.61
CA PRO A 433 17.77 -38.34 15.00
C PRO A 433 16.68 -39.01 15.88
N ASP A 434 16.98 -39.32 17.14
CA ASP A 434 16.14 -40.15 17.98
C ASP A 434 15.30 -39.42 19.06
N SER A 435 15.19 -38.11 19.03
CA SER A 435 14.22 -37.42 19.90
C SER A 435 12.83 -37.42 19.27
N GLN A 436 12.06 -38.47 19.51
CA GLN A 436 10.61 -38.49 19.28
C GLN A 436 9.96 -37.31 20.03
N PRO A 437 9.03 -36.59 19.40
CA PRO A 437 8.30 -35.54 20.11
C PRO A 437 7.41 -36.17 21.19
N LEU A 438 7.67 -35.82 22.43
CA LEU A 438 6.72 -36.06 23.53
C LEU A 438 5.42 -35.25 23.20
N ASP A 439 4.41 -35.99 22.74
CA ASP A 439 3.04 -35.53 22.65
C ASP A 439 2.51 -35.29 24.10
N SER A 440 2.60 -34.05 24.54
CA SER A 440 1.86 -33.55 25.67
C SER A 440 1.32 -32.16 25.43
N ASP A 441 0.44 -32.01 24.45
CA ASP A 441 -0.49 -30.90 24.37
C ASP A 441 -1.92 -31.47 24.42
N SER A 442 -2.35 -31.84 25.61
CA SER A 442 -3.75 -31.95 25.97
C SER A 442 -4.31 -30.55 26.12
N ASP A 443 -4.67 -29.93 25.02
CA ASP A 443 -5.59 -28.80 24.98
C ASP A 443 -6.84 -29.23 24.21
N SER A 444 -7.80 -29.74 25.01
CA SER A 444 -9.18 -29.93 24.61
C SER A 444 -9.83 -28.60 24.21
N CYS A 445 -10.57 -28.66 23.12
CA CYS A 445 -11.52 -27.72 22.52
C CYS A 445 -10.97 -26.47 21.89
#